data_c72c59bf2622d2d89ed24d13fad550e0
#
_entry.id   c72c59bf2622d2d89ed24d13fad550e0
#
_cell.length_a   1.000
_cell.length_b   1.000
_cell.length_c   1.000
_cell.angle_alpha   90.00
_cell.angle_beta   90.00
_cell.angle_gamma   90.00
#
_symmetry.space_group_name_H-M   'P 1'
#
loop_
_entity.id
_entity.type
_entity.pdbx_description
1 polymer ?
#
loop_
_entity_poly.entity_id
_entity_poly.type
_entity_poly.pdbx_seq_one_letter_code
_entity_poly.pdbx_strand_id
1 'polypeptide(L)'
;PPTVACIAYPVYFGRWAEWFDEGVKGAIPKTRNLSSQQVDPKIKHQSRMHMNLAEMEAWDIDEGAYPVMLDMAGNITEGTINSVFLVSGGVLKCPTDSSILQSESRWTIRDLASQLGIEVVQEDLQPYDLYTADEAFLAFTGPCVLPLTTIDKRPVGDGKPGPITNQLLAAWSERVGVDIVGQAKSYGEMTNSGHPDAPQSDRS
;
A
#
# COMPACT_ATOMS: atom_id res chain seq x y z
N PRO A 1 -9.56 -34.47 2.89
CA PRO A 1 -10.22 -33.16 2.88
C PRO A 1 -9.23 -32.06 3.32
N PRO A 2 -9.35 -30.84 2.82
CA PRO A 2 -8.47 -29.75 3.21
C PRO A 2 -8.68 -29.38 4.68
N THR A 3 -7.62 -28.89 5.33
CA THR A 3 -7.71 -28.30 6.66
C THR A 3 -8.19 -26.85 6.51
N VAL A 4 -9.25 -26.50 7.25
CA VAL A 4 -9.78 -25.13 7.31
C VAL A 4 -9.54 -24.59 8.70
N ALA A 5 -8.94 -23.41 8.80
CA ALA A 5 -8.71 -22.71 10.06
C ALA A 5 -9.22 -21.26 9.95
N CYS A 6 -9.92 -20.80 10.99
CA CYS A 6 -10.29 -19.38 11.17
C CYS A 6 -9.52 -18.82 12.35
N ILE A 7 -8.79 -17.73 12.13
CA ILE A 7 -8.01 -17.07 13.17
C ILE A 7 -8.41 -15.59 13.18
N ALA A 8 -8.76 -15.07 14.35
CA ALA A 8 -9.10 -13.66 14.55
C ALA A 8 -7.97 -12.96 15.33
N TYR A 9 -7.55 -11.81 14.82
CA TYR A 9 -6.57 -10.95 15.49
C TYR A 9 -7.19 -9.57 15.70
N PRO A 10 -6.89 -8.90 16.83
CA PRO A 10 -7.19 -7.49 16.96
C PRO A 10 -6.37 -6.68 15.96
N VAL A 11 -6.99 -5.66 15.35
CA VAL A 11 -6.29 -4.73 14.48
C VAL A 11 -5.95 -3.47 15.27
N TYR A 12 -4.65 -3.19 15.39
CA TYR A 12 -4.18 -1.96 16.01
C TYR A 12 -4.09 -0.84 14.98
N PHE A 13 -5.15 -0.05 14.86
CA PHE A 13 -5.24 1.05 13.89
C PHE A 13 -4.26 2.19 14.19
N GLY A 14 -3.91 2.42 15.44
CA GLY A 14 -3.00 3.49 15.87
C GLY A 14 -1.61 3.44 15.25
N ARG A 15 -1.17 2.26 14.76
CA ARG A 15 0.13 2.11 14.09
C ARG A 15 0.28 2.97 12.82
N TRP A 16 -0.84 3.34 12.20
CA TRP A 16 -0.87 4.12 10.96
C TRP A 16 -1.17 5.60 11.19
N ALA A 17 -1.41 6.03 12.43
CA ALA A 17 -1.90 7.37 12.76
C ALA A 17 -1.02 8.50 12.17
N GLU A 18 0.29 8.40 12.36
CA GLU A 18 1.27 9.38 11.88
C GLU A 18 1.46 9.31 10.36
N TRP A 19 1.34 8.10 9.79
CA TRP A 19 1.62 7.86 8.38
C TRP A 19 0.57 8.42 7.42
N PHE A 20 -0.62 8.77 7.91
CA PHE A 20 -1.60 9.50 7.10
C PHE A 20 -1.17 10.94 6.83
N ASP A 21 -0.45 11.56 7.76
CA ASP A 21 0.03 12.94 7.63
C ASP A 21 1.45 13.02 7.04
N GLU A 22 2.32 12.08 7.40
CA GLU A 22 3.73 12.07 6.98
C GLU A 22 3.98 11.24 5.73
N GLY A 23 3.12 10.27 5.48
CA GLY A 23 3.32 9.24 4.46
C GLY A 23 4.30 8.15 4.91
N VAL A 24 4.48 7.18 4.03
CA VAL A 24 5.40 6.06 4.23
C VAL A 24 6.54 6.11 3.22
N LYS A 25 7.59 5.38 3.54
CA LYS A 25 8.74 5.18 2.66
C LYS A 25 8.54 3.91 1.84
N GLY A 26 9.06 3.93 0.61
CA GLY A 26 9.17 2.76 -0.24
C GLY A 26 10.60 2.49 -0.66
N ALA A 27 10.88 1.26 -1.02
CA ALA A 27 12.14 0.87 -1.65
C ALA A 27 11.91 -0.22 -2.69
N ILE A 28 12.73 -0.20 -3.74
CA ILE A 28 12.69 -1.20 -4.81
C ILE A 28 13.72 -2.29 -4.50
N PRO A 29 13.29 -3.48 -4.03
CA PRO A 29 14.19 -4.56 -3.69
C PRO A 29 14.79 -5.22 -4.94
N LYS A 30 15.86 -5.99 -4.76
CA LYS A 30 16.44 -6.83 -5.83
C LYS A 30 15.57 -8.02 -6.15
N THR A 31 14.93 -8.59 -5.12
CA THR A 31 14.00 -9.72 -5.27
C THR A 31 12.82 -9.32 -6.15
N ARG A 32 12.53 -10.14 -7.17
CA ARG A 32 11.43 -9.92 -8.11
C ARG A 32 10.18 -10.63 -7.66
N ASN A 33 9.02 -10.10 -8.07
CA ASN A 33 7.76 -10.82 -7.91
C ASN A 33 7.75 -12.08 -8.77
N LEU A 34 6.95 -13.07 -8.37
CA LEU A 34 6.82 -14.31 -9.12
C LEU A 34 6.25 -14.04 -10.51
N SER A 35 6.84 -14.69 -11.50
CA SER A 35 6.29 -14.63 -12.86
C SER A 35 4.93 -15.31 -12.92
N SER A 36 3.99 -14.72 -13.65
CA SER A 36 2.68 -15.32 -13.93
C SER A 36 2.77 -16.69 -14.65
N GLN A 37 3.92 -17.00 -15.23
CA GLN A 37 4.21 -18.32 -15.81
C GLN A 37 4.57 -19.38 -14.75
N GLN A 38 4.93 -18.97 -13.54
CA GLN A 38 5.25 -19.87 -12.43
C GLN A 38 4.04 -20.04 -11.51
N VAL A 39 3.46 -18.94 -11.08
CA VAL A 39 2.27 -18.89 -10.23
C VAL A 39 1.41 -17.73 -10.69
N ASP A 40 0.15 -17.98 -10.98
CA ASP A 40 -0.78 -16.89 -11.32
C ASP A 40 -0.91 -15.92 -10.13
N PRO A 41 -0.57 -14.65 -10.27
CA PRO A 41 -0.57 -13.68 -9.16
C PRO A 41 -1.96 -13.47 -8.56
N LYS A 42 -3.03 -13.82 -9.28
CA LYS A 42 -4.40 -13.78 -8.77
C LYS A 42 -4.67 -14.83 -7.68
N ILE A 43 -3.79 -15.83 -7.53
CA ILE A 43 -3.88 -16.82 -6.46
C ILE A 43 -3.29 -16.23 -5.17
N LYS A 44 -4.16 -15.91 -4.19
CA LYS A 44 -3.73 -15.45 -2.88
C LYS A 44 -3.22 -16.62 -2.02
N HIS A 45 -1.93 -16.97 -2.20
CA HIS A 45 -1.29 -18.09 -1.51
C HIS A 45 -0.48 -17.64 -0.29
N GLN A 46 -0.19 -18.59 0.62
CA GLN A 46 0.58 -18.33 1.86
C GLN A 46 2.10 -18.50 1.69
N SER A 47 2.56 -19.10 0.59
CA SER A 47 3.99 -19.26 0.32
C SER A 47 4.61 -17.95 -0.15
N ARG A 48 5.02 -17.12 0.82
CA ARG A 48 5.41 -15.71 0.61
C ARG A 48 6.91 -15.46 0.84
N MET A 49 7.75 -16.48 0.71
CA MET A 49 9.20 -16.35 0.97
C MET A 49 9.86 -15.21 0.20
N HIS A 50 9.54 -15.07 -1.10
CA HIS A 50 10.08 -14.00 -1.94
C HIS A 50 9.65 -12.60 -1.44
N MET A 51 8.43 -12.47 -0.91
CA MET A 51 7.95 -11.21 -0.33
C MET A 51 8.67 -10.88 0.97
N ASN A 52 8.91 -11.87 1.85
CA ASN A 52 9.68 -11.66 3.08
C ASN A 52 11.14 -11.24 2.76
N LEU A 53 11.76 -11.85 1.74
CA LEU A 53 13.07 -11.43 1.27
C LEU A 53 13.06 -9.98 0.74
N ALA A 54 12.02 -9.62 -0.02
CA ALA A 54 11.85 -8.26 -0.51
C ALA A 54 11.69 -7.24 0.62
N GLU A 55 10.97 -7.58 1.70
CA GLU A 55 10.87 -6.73 2.90
C GLU A 55 12.23 -6.51 3.56
N MET A 56 13.01 -7.57 3.78
CA MET A 56 14.35 -7.46 4.36
C MET A 56 15.25 -6.57 3.49
N GLU A 57 15.25 -6.78 2.16
CA GLU A 57 16.04 -5.97 1.23
C GLU A 57 15.58 -4.50 1.19
N ALA A 58 14.29 -4.24 1.29
CA ALA A 58 13.75 -2.87 1.33
C ALA A 58 14.21 -2.15 2.62
N TRP A 59 14.20 -2.84 3.76
CA TRP A 59 14.69 -2.32 5.03
C TRP A 59 16.20 -2.06 5.03
N ASP A 60 16.99 -2.87 4.34
CA ASP A 60 18.42 -2.62 4.13
C ASP A 60 18.67 -1.34 3.31
N ILE A 61 17.75 -0.99 2.40
CA ILE A 61 17.83 0.25 1.62
C ILE A 61 17.42 1.45 2.46
N ASP A 62 16.25 1.36 3.13
CA ASP A 62 15.73 2.41 4.00
C ASP A 62 14.87 1.75 5.12
N GLU A 63 15.28 1.92 6.35
CA GLU A 63 14.62 1.29 7.50
C GLU A 63 13.13 1.67 7.56
N GLY A 64 12.28 0.64 7.66
CA GLY A 64 10.82 0.78 7.68
C GLY A 64 10.18 0.98 6.30
N ALA A 65 10.95 0.91 5.20
CA ALA A 65 10.40 1.08 3.86
C ALA A 65 9.53 -0.12 3.43
N TYR A 66 8.41 0.19 2.80
CA TYR A 66 7.59 -0.80 2.11
C TYR A 66 8.22 -1.21 0.78
N PRO A 67 8.35 -2.50 0.48
CA PRO A 67 8.87 -2.93 -0.80
C PRO A 67 7.90 -2.61 -1.94
N VAL A 68 8.43 -2.06 -3.02
CA VAL A 68 7.77 -1.93 -4.32
C VAL A 68 8.45 -2.90 -5.27
N MET A 69 7.81 -4.04 -5.50
CA MET A 69 8.43 -5.13 -6.26
C MET A 69 8.29 -4.92 -7.76
N LEU A 70 9.26 -5.46 -8.50
CA LEU A 70 9.24 -5.47 -9.95
C LEU A 70 9.04 -6.90 -10.47
N ASP A 71 8.48 -7.02 -11.67
CA ASP A 71 8.46 -8.25 -12.43
C ASP A 71 9.83 -8.55 -13.07
N MET A 72 9.91 -9.63 -13.84
CA MET A 72 11.13 -10.04 -14.56
C MET A 72 11.47 -9.12 -15.75
N ALA A 73 10.52 -8.31 -16.21
CA ALA A 73 10.74 -7.31 -17.26
C ALA A 73 11.16 -5.95 -16.70
N GLY A 74 11.11 -5.78 -15.37
CA GLY A 74 11.45 -4.53 -14.68
C GLY A 74 10.28 -3.60 -14.46
N ASN A 75 9.05 -4.05 -14.70
CA ASN A 75 7.85 -3.26 -14.45
C ASN A 75 7.42 -3.38 -12.98
N ILE A 76 6.88 -2.30 -12.42
CA ILE A 76 6.30 -2.27 -11.09
C ILE A 76 5.11 -3.24 -11.02
N THR A 77 5.06 -4.02 -9.95
CA THR A 77 3.96 -4.93 -9.67
C THR A 77 3.17 -4.45 -8.45
N GLU A 78 3.47 -4.98 -7.30
CA GLU A 78 2.80 -4.72 -6.02
C GLU A 78 3.82 -4.73 -4.88
N GLY A 79 3.42 -4.31 -3.69
CA GLY A 79 4.18 -4.58 -2.48
C GLY A 79 3.84 -5.95 -1.91
N THR A 80 4.34 -6.23 -0.70
CA THR A 80 4.13 -7.54 -0.07
C THR A 80 2.70 -7.76 0.43
N ILE A 81 2.02 -6.69 0.81
CA ILE A 81 0.63 -6.72 1.34
C ILE A 81 -0.26 -5.62 0.74
N ASN A 82 0.23 -4.88 -0.22
CA ASN A 82 -0.43 -3.69 -0.75
C ASN A 82 -0.31 -3.60 -2.27
N SER A 83 -1.23 -2.86 -2.87
CA SER A 83 -1.18 -2.44 -4.27
C SER A 83 -0.55 -1.07 -4.37
N VAL A 84 0.21 -0.84 -5.43
CA VAL A 84 0.91 0.42 -5.71
C VAL A 84 0.12 1.23 -6.71
N PHE A 85 -0.03 2.52 -6.44
CA PHE A 85 -0.62 3.52 -7.32
C PHE A 85 0.28 4.75 -7.40
N LEU A 86 0.24 5.41 -8.53
CA LEU A 86 0.89 6.71 -8.72
C LEU A 86 -0.03 7.67 -9.48
N VAL A 87 0.19 8.96 -9.32
CA VAL A 87 -0.52 10.01 -10.04
C VAL A 87 0.51 10.77 -10.87
N SER A 88 0.18 11.01 -12.12
CA SER A 88 0.98 11.82 -13.02
C SER A 88 0.06 12.66 -13.91
N GLY A 89 0.23 13.98 -13.88
CA GLY A 89 -0.61 14.91 -14.63
C GLY A 89 -2.10 14.82 -14.27
N GLY A 90 -2.45 14.46 -13.03
CA GLY A 90 -3.82 14.28 -12.57
C GLY A 90 -4.47 12.93 -12.95
N VAL A 91 -3.73 12.04 -13.63
CA VAL A 91 -4.19 10.69 -14.00
C VAL A 91 -3.69 9.69 -12.98
N LEU A 92 -4.60 8.86 -12.45
CA LEU A 92 -4.27 7.75 -11.56
C LEU A 92 -3.78 6.55 -12.37
N LYS A 93 -2.56 6.14 -12.14
CA LYS A 93 -1.92 5.03 -12.85
C LYS A 93 -1.65 3.87 -11.91
N CYS A 94 -1.78 2.65 -12.44
CA CYS A 94 -1.50 1.44 -11.68
C CYS A 94 -1.05 0.30 -12.61
N PRO A 95 -0.29 -0.68 -12.08
CA PRO A 95 0.16 -1.84 -12.85
C PRO A 95 -0.98 -2.61 -13.48
N THR A 96 -0.72 -3.35 -14.56
CA THR A 96 -1.69 -4.20 -15.23
C THR A 96 -2.14 -5.38 -14.34
N ASP A 97 -3.38 -5.84 -14.53
CA ASP A 97 -3.98 -6.93 -13.74
C ASP A 97 -3.30 -8.29 -13.95
N SER A 98 -2.44 -8.42 -14.96
CA SER A 98 -1.75 -9.67 -15.30
C SER A 98 -0.55 -9.99 -14.38
N SER A 99 -0.02 -9.00 -13.67
CA SER A 99 1.22 -9.11 -12.88
C SER A 99 1.03 -8.98 -11.37
N ILE A 100 -0.21 -8.86 -10.90
CA ILE A 100 -0.52 -8.54 -9.50
C ILE A 100 -1.74 -9.29 -8.99
N LEU A 101 -1.88 -9.32 -7.65
CA LEU A 101 -3.12 -9.77 -7.01
C LEU A 101 -4.23 -8.72 -7.26
N GLN A 102 -5.37 -9.19 -7.77
CA GLN A 102 -6.58 -8.39 -7.89
C GLN A 102 -7.25 -8.23 -6.53
N SER A 103 -6.70 -7.35 -5.69
CA SER A 103 -7.17 -7.16 -4.33
C SER A 103 -8.42 -6.27 -4.26
N GLU A 104 -9.22 -6.46 -3.21
CA GLU A 104 -10.40 -5.62 -2.92
C GLU A 104 -10.01 -4.13 -2.79
N SER A 105 -8.86 -3.85 -2.16
CA SER A 105 -8.37 -2.48 -2.01
C SER A 105 -8.09 -1.82 -3.36
N ARG A 106 -7.46 -2.56 -4.28
CA ARG A 106 -7.21 -2.09 -5.64
C ARG A 106 -8.51 -1.81 -6.39
N TRP A 107 -9.47 -2.72 -6.32
CA TRP A 107 -10.77 -2.56 -6.93
C TRP A 107 -11.49 -1.33 -6.36
N THR A 108 -11.49 -1.18 -5.03
CA THR A 108 -12.12 -0.04 -4.34
C THR A 108 -11.53 1.29 -4.78
N ILE A 109 -10.20 1.41 -4.87
CA ILE A 109 -9.54 2.64 -5.33
C ILE A 109 -9.97 3.00 -6.75
N ARG A 110 -9.98 2.05 -7.66
CA ARG A 110 -10.37 2.30 -9.06
C ARG A 110 -11.83 2.72 -9.19
N ASP A 111 -12.70 2.10 -8.40
CA ASP A 111 -14.13 2.44 -8.38
C ASP A 111 -14.37 3.83 -7.77
N LEU A 112 -13.70 4.18 -6.65
CA LEU A 112 -13.74 5.51 -6.06
C LEU A 112 -13.20 6.58 -7.02
N ALA A 113 -12.07 6.33 -7.67
CA ALA A 113 -11.51 7.25 -8.66
C ALA A 113 -12.50 7.52 -9.81
N SER A 114 -13.16 6.47 -10.31
CA SER A 114 -14.20 6.60 -11.34
C SER A 114 -15.37 7.46 -10.87
N GLN A 115 -15.84 7.29 -9.63
CA GLN A 115 -16.93 8.08 -9.06
C GLN A 115 -16.55 9.55 -8.85
N LEU A 116 -15.27 9.82 -8.59
CA LEU A 116 -14.72 11.16 -8.43
C LEU A 116 -14.35 11.83 -9.77
N GLY A 117 -14.52 11.13 -10.91
CA GLY A 117 -14.16 11.62 -12.22
C GLY A 117 -12.63 11.68 -12.45
N ILE A 118 -11.85 10.94 -11.66
CA ILE A 118 -10.40 10.81 -11.83
C ILE A 118 -10.16 9.73 -12.90
N GLU A 119 -9.41 10.09 -13.94
CA GLU A 119 -9.01 9.14 -14.98
C GLU A 119 -8.10 8.06 -14.39
N VAL A 120 -8.37 6.78 -14.73
CA VAL A 120 -7.56 5.63 -14.26
C VAL A 120 -7.00 4.90 -15.46
N VAL A 121 -5.67 4.76 -15.50
CA VAL A 121 -4.94 4.03 -16.53
C VAL A 121 -4.21 2.83 -15.90
N GLN A 122 -4.38 1.67 -16.53
CA GLN A 122 -3.61 0.48 -16.22
C GLN A 122 -2.56 0.28 -17.32
N GLU A 123 -1.30 0.30 -16.93
CA GLU A 123 -0.18 0.16 -17.87
C GLU A 123 1.04 -0.47 -17.20
N ASP A 124 2.02 -0.87 -18.00
CA ASP A 124 3.29 -1.34 -17.49
C ASP A 124 4.11 -0.14 -17.00
N LEU A 125 4.18 0.02 -15.69
CA LEU A 125 4.88 1.11 -15.01
C LEU A 125 6.30 0.70 -14.68
N GLN A 126 7.25 1.60 -14.87
CA GLN A 126 8.65 1.37 -14.52
C GLN A 126 9.07 2.21 -13.29
N PRO A 127 10.20 1.90 -12.65
CA PRO A 127 10.73 2.72 -11.56
C PRO A 127 10.83 4.21 -11.90
N TYR A 128 11.13 4.54 -13.17
CA TYR A 128 11.18 5.93 -13.62
C TYR A 128 9.85 6.65 -13.44
N ASP A 129 8.73 5.99 -13.75
CA ASP A 129 7.40 6.59 -13.61
C ASP A 129 7.08 6.90 -12.16
N LEU A 130 7.52 6.05 -11.22
CA LEU A 130 7.34 6.26 -9.79
C LEU A 130 8.25 7.39 -9.27
N TYR A 131 9.51 7.47 -9.74
CA TYR A 131 10.43 8.54 -9.34
C TYR A 131 10.01 9.91 -9.85
N THR A 132 9.24 9.99 -10.91
CA THR A 132 8.78 11.23 -11.54
C THR A 132 7.30 11.52 -11.32
N ALA A 133 6.61 10.68 -10.54
CA ALA A 133 5.21 10.86 -10.20
C ALA A 133 4.96 12.13 -9.39
N ASP A 134 3.79 12.73 -9.56
CA ASP A 134 3.33 13.86 -8.74
C ASP A 134 2.93 13.38 -7.34
N GLU A 135 2.29 12.19 -7.25
CA GLU A 135 1.92 11.52 -6.02
C GLU A 135 2.10 10.01 -6.17
N ALA A 136 2.29 9.30 -5.06
CA ALA A 136 2.14 7.86 -5.01
C ALA A 136 1.49 7.44 -3.69
N PHE A 137 0.86 6.27 -3.69
CA PHE A 137 0.30 5.69 -2.48
C PHE A 137 0.19 4.17 -2.55
N LEU A 138 0.05 3.57 -1.39
CA LEU A 138 -0.16 2.16 -1.18
C LEU A 138 -1.61 1.93 -0.74
N ALA A 139 -2.29 0.93 -1.35
CA ALA A 139 -3.65 0.55 -0.99
C ALA A 139 -3.69 -0.87 -0.44
N PHE A 140 -4.22 -1.04 0.77
CA PHE A 140 -4.39 -2.33 1.43
C PHE A 140 -5.47 -2.29 2.53
N THR A 141 -5.91 -3.44 2.98
CA THR A 141 -7.14 -3.58 3.79
C THR A 141 -7.08 -2.82 5.13
N GLY A 142 -5.94 -2.75 5.79
CA GLY A 142 -5.84 -2.14 7.13
C GLY A 142 -6.04 -0.62 7.10
N PRO A 143 -5.09 0.16 6.56
CA PRO A 143 -5.17 1.63 6.53
C PRO A 143 -5.93 2.17 5.32
N CYS A 144 -6.44 1.32 4.44
CA CYS A 144 -7.08 1.67 3.17
C CYS A 144 -6.12 2.32 2.17
N VAL A 145 -5.65 3.52 2.44
CA VAL A 145 -4.69 4.30 1.63
C VAL A 145 -3.60 4.85 2.54
N LEU A 146 -2.34 4.62 2.19
CA LEU A 146 -1.20 5.30 2.80
C LEU A 146 -0.39 6.05 1.73
N PRO A 147 -0.18 7.35 1.90
CA PRO A 147 0.67 8.13 0.99
C PRO A 147 2.10 7.56 0.97
N LEU A 148 2.65 7.35 -0.21
CA LEU A 148 4.05 6.93 -0.42
C LEU A 148 4.85 8.18 -0.78
N THR A 149 5.50 8.79 0.22
CA THR A 149 6.14 10.09 0.08
C THR A 149 7.62 10.02 -0.31
N THR A 150 8.24 8.86 -0.15
CA THR A 150 9.61 8.63 -0.63
C THR A 150 9.75 7.26 -1.26
N ILE A 151 10.64 7.13 -2.25
CA ILE A 151 11.04 5.87 -2.87
C ILE A 151 12.55 5.85 -3.06
N ASP A 152 13.24 4.81 -2.58
CA ASP A 152 14.72 4.70 -2.62
C ASP A 152 15.41 5.97 -2.07
N LYS A 153 14.89 6.50 -0.95
CA LYS A 153 15.36 7.74 -0.29
C LYS A 153 15.21 9.02 -1.14
N ARG A 154 14.39 8.98 -2.19
CA ARG A 154 14.06 10.14 -3.02
C ARG A 154 12.62 10.56 -2.77
N PRO A 155 12.32 11.85 -2.69
CA PRO A 155 10.94 12.29 -2.57
C PRO A 155 10.13 11.91 -3.82
N VAL A 156 8.88 11.54 -3.61
CA VAL A 156 7.85 11.47 -4.66
C VAL A 156 7.14 12.80 -4.67
N GLY A 157 7.05 13.44 -5.82
CA GLY A 157 6.50 14.79 -5.92
C GLY A 157 7.25 15.78 -5.02
N ASP A 158 6.54 16.41 -4.11
CA ASP A 158 7.11 17.32 -3.10
C ASP A 158 7.47 16.62 -1.77
N GLY A 159 7.34 15.30 -1.70
CA GLY A 159 7.62 14.50 -0.50
C GLY A 159 6.51 14.54 0.54
N LYS A 160 5.28 14.88 0.15
CA LYS A 160 4.10 14.98 1.02
C LYS A 160 2.91 14.20 0.46
N PRO A 161 1.91 13.88 1.32
CA PRO A 161 0.64 13.35 0.86
C PRO A 161 -0.04 14.26 -0.15
N GLY A 162 -0.32 13.76 -1.35
CA GLY A 162 -0.89 14.55 -2.43
C GLY A 162 -2.41 14.69 -2.38
N PRO A 163 -2.98 15.65 -3.11
CA PRO A 163 -4.41 15.95 -3.09
C PRO A 163 -5.29 14.79 -3.58
N ILE A 164 -4.91 14.07 -4.64
CA ILE A 164 -5.69 12.93 -5.16
C ILE A 164 -5.66 11.78 -4.16
N THR A 165 -4.52 11.49 -3.56
CA THR A 165 -4.36 10.51 -2.50
C THR A 165 -5.31 10.79 -1.33
N ASN A 166 -5.34 12.03 -0.84
CA ASN A 166 -6.20 12.46 0.25
C ASN A 166 -7.69 12.42 -0.13
N GLN A 167 -8.03 12.79 -1.37
CA GLN A 167 -9.39 12.71 -1.88
C GLN A 167 -9.92 11.28 -1.93
N LEU A 168 -9.10 10.33 -2.37
CA LEU A 168 -9.45 8.90 -2.39
C LEU A 168 -9.63 8.33 -0.98
N LEU A 169 -8.77 8.71 -0.02
CA LEU A 169 -8.89 8.31 1.37
C LEU A 169 -10.16 8.85 2.02
N ALA A 170 -10.50 10.12 1.77
CA ALA A 170 -11.74 10.73 2.24
C ALA A 170 -12.98 10.03 1.65
N ALA A 171 -12.98 9.78 0.33
CA ALA A 171 -14.07 9.07 -0.34
C ALA A 171 -14.22 7.62 0.16
N TRP A 172 -13.11 6.97 0.54
CA TRP A 172 -13.18 5.66 1.16
C TRP A 172 -13.81 5.72 2.54
N SER A 173 -13.42 6.70 3.36
CA SER A 173 -14.06 6.95 4.68
C SER A 173 -15.57 7.16 4.57
N GLU A 174 -16.01 7.96 3.61
CA GLU A 174 -17.45 8.17 3.32
C GLU A 174 -18.15 6.86 2.92
N ARG A 175 -17.54 6.07 2.03
CA ARG A 175 -18.11 4.79 1.57
C ARG A 175 -18.36 3.80 2.70
N VAL A 176 -17.42 3.71 3.65
CA VAL A 176 -17.53 2.77 4.78
C VAL A 176 -18.24 3.36 6.00
N GLY A 177 -18.54 4.66 5.99
CA GLY A 177 -19.18 5.37 7.10
C GLY A 177 -18.32 5.48 8.35
N VAL A 178 -16.99 5.47 8.19
CA VAL A 178 -16.01 5.56 9.29
C VAL A 178 -14.93 6.58 8.91
N ASP A 179 -14.66 7.52 9.79
CA ASP A 179 -13.47 8.38 9.67
C ASP A 179 -12.22 7.53 9.93
N ILE A 180 -11.62 7.01 8.85
CA ILE A 180 -10.47 6.11 8.89
C ILE A 180 -9.27 6.77 9.60
N VAL A 181 -8.98 8.03 9.26
CA VAL A 181 -7.85 8.78 9.84
C VAL A 181 -8.11 9.12 11.29
N GLY A 182 -9.31 9.63 11.62
CA GLY A 182 -9.70 9.94 13.00
C GLY A 182 -9.71 8.71 13.89
N GLN A 183 -10.19 7.57 13.38
CA GLN A 183 -10.12 6.30 14.09
C GLN A 183 -8.66 5.90 14.41
N ALA A 184 -7.77 5.95 13.43
CA ALA A 184 -6.36 5.61 13.64
C ALA A 184 -5.70 6.54 14.67
N LYS A 185 -5.92 7.84 14.57
CA LYS A 185 -5.38 8.83 15.51
C LYS A 185 -5.90 8.62 16.93
N SER A 186 -7.19 8.35 17.11
CA SER A 186 -7.78 8.08 18.44
C SER A 186 -7.18 6.82 19.10
N TYR A 187 -6.92 5.75 18.32
CA TYR A 187 -6.24 4.56 18.81
C TYR A 187 -4.76 4.82 19.14
N GLY A 188 -4.07 5.68 18.38
CA GLY A 188 -2.71 6.10 18.66
C GLY A 188 -2.59 6.85 19.99
N GLU A 189 -3.51 7.78 20.27
CA GLU A 189 -3.58 8.52 21.52
C GLU A 189 -3.86 7.61 22.73
N MET A 190 -4.78 6.64 22.61
CA MET A 190 -5.06 5.66 23.65
C MET A 190 -3.82 4.86 24.06
N THR A 191 -3.01 4.44 23.08
CA THR A 191 -1.78 3.67 23.34
C THR A 191 -0.72 4.51 24.04
N ASN A 192 -0.53 5.75 23.60
CA ASN A 192 0.43 6.67 24.19
C ASN A 192 0.03 7.11 25.60
N SER A 193 -1.27 7.12 25.92
CA SER A 193 -1.76 7.44 27.26
C SER A 193 -1.70 6.29 28.26
N GLY A 194 -1.31 5.07 27.84
CA GLY A 194 -1.30 3.88 28.69
C GLY A 194 -2.69 3.39 29.08
N HIS A 195 -3.71 3.69 28.27
CA HIS A 195 -5.09 3.28 28.55
C HIS A 195 -5.16 1.74 28.67
N PRO A 196 -5.87 1.18 29.69
CA PRO A 196 -5.89 -0.26 29.96
C PRO A 196 -6.49 -1.09 28.79
N ASP A 197 -7.34 -0.48 27.95
CA ASP A 197 -7.92 -1.13 26.77
C ASP A 197 -7.10 -0.89 25.48
N ALA A 198 -5.97 -0.22 25.58
CA ALA A 198 -5.10 -0.02 24.43
C ALA A 198 -4.52 -1.38 23.99
N PRO A 199 -4.67 -1.78 22.72
CA PRO A 199 -4.06 -3.00 22.23
C PRO A 199 -2.53 -2.89 22.38
N GLN A 200 -1.92 -3.95 22.93
CA GLN A 200 -0.46 -3.98 23.06
C GLN A 200 0.15 -3.88 21.65
N SER A 201 1.04 -2.91 21.47
CA SER A 201 1.79 -2.79 20.22
C SER A 201 2.62 -4.07 20.07
N ASP A 202 2.38 -4.84 19.01
CA ASP A 202 3.32 -5.89 18.62
C ASP A 202 4.66 -5.23 18.27
N ARG A 203 5.53 -5.18 19.26
CA ARG A 203 6.95 -4.90 19.07
C ARG A 203 7.61 -6.23 18.71
N SER A 204 7.54 -6.59 17.45
CA SER A 204 8.42 -7.63 16.89
C SER A 204 8.56 -7.46 15.39
#